data_8894dabe944df6b4cddb1309658f169c
#
_entry.id   8894dabe944df6b4cddb1309658f169c
#
_cell.length_a   1.000
_cell.length_b   1.000
_cell.length_c   1.000
_cell.angle_alpha   90.00
_cell.angle_beta   90.00
_cell.angle_gamma   90.00
#
_symmetry.space_group_name_H-M   'P 1'
#
loop_
_entity.id
_entity.type
_entity.pdbx_description
1 polymer ?
#
loop_
_entity_poly.entity_id
_entity_poly.type
_entity_poly.pdbx_seq_one_letter_code
_entity_poly.pdbx_strand_id
1 'polypeptide(L)'
;MTKVLGENLGTYYRQKYGFDFRGLRYPSIVGPGVTTWSVAQYTSWIIEKPAIGEPFEVWVPPEAVVAILHYQDAARAAIELSAAPSESIKSINYLVDGIQPTPTAGELADVVRSRISDAEITFLPPTGSIAGSVRIDDRAAREEWGWRPNFDTEAMVDAVIAEVKG
;
A
#
# COMPACT_ATOMS: atom_id res chain seq x y z
N MET A 1 -13.99 -13.58 -0.19
CA MET A 1 -14.02 -15.07 -0.17
C MET A 1 -13.05 -15.71 -1.17
N THR A 2 -12.97 -15.30 -2.42
CA THR A 2 -12.12 -15.93 -3.46
C THR A 2 -10.62 -15.92 -3.17
N LYS A 3 -10.09 -14.86 -2.55
CA LYS A 3 -8.64 -14.77 -2.20
C LYS A 3 -8.24 -15.83 -1.17
N VAL A 4 -9.03 -15.99 -0.10
CA VAL A 4 -8.78 -17.00 0.94
C VAL A 4 -8.86 -18.42 0.36
N LEU A 5 -9.81 -18.66 -0.58
CA LEU A 5 -9.88 -19.94 -1.28
C LEU A 5 -8.61 -20.23 -2.08
N GLY A 6 -8.08 -19.21 -2.79
CA GLY A 6 -6.83 -19.35 -3.52
C GLY A 6 -5.64 -19.69 -2.62
N GLU A 7 -5.53 -19.02 -1.46
CA GLU A 7 -4.50 -19.32 -0.46
C GLU A 7 -4.62 -20.74 0.10
N ASN A 8 -5.83 -21.19 0.42
CA ASN A 8 -6.08 -22.55 0.90
C ASN A 8 -5.73 -23.60 -0.16
N LEU A 9 -6.09 -23.36 -1.42
CA LEU A 9 -5.71 -24.24 -2.52
C LEU A 9 -4.19 -24.26 -2.72
N GLY A 10 -3.54 -23.11 -2.71
CA GLY A 10 -2.08 -23.02 -2.79
C GLY A 10 -1.39 -23.81 -1.66
N THR A 11 -1.89 -23.68 -0.44
CA THR A 11 -1.41 -24.45 0.72
C THR A 11 -1.57 -25.95 0.49
N TYR A 12 -2.75 -26.39 0.04
CA TYR A 12 -3.02 -27.80 -0.26
C TYR A 12 -2.08 -28.35 -1.34
N TYR A 13 -1.92 -27.62 -2.45
CA TYR A 13 -1.06 -28.08 -3.54
C TYR A 13 0.42 -28.12 -3.15
N ARG A 14 0.89 -27.14 -2.36
CA ARG A 14 2.25 -27.15 -1.82
C ARG A 14 2.50 -28.37 -0.93
N GLN A 15 1.57 -28.66 0.01
CA GLN A 15 1.71 -29.79 0.94
C GLN A 15 1.58 -31.16 0.25
N LYS A 16 0.64 -31.30 -0.70
CA LYS A 16 0.33 -32.59 -1.30
C LYS A 16 1.23 -32.95 -2.49
N TYR A 17 1.63 -31.95 -3.26
CA TYR A 17 2.33 -32.16 -4.53
C TYR A 17 3.70 -31.50 -4.60
N GLY A 18 4.15 -30.81 -3.55
CA GLY A 18 5.40 -30.07 -3.55
C GLY A 18 5.41 -28.86 -4.49
N PHE A 19 4.22 -28.33 -4.84
CA PHE A 19 4.09 -27.18 -5.72
C PHE A 19 4.61 -25.91 -5.02
N ASP A 20 5.51 -25.16 -5.65
CA ASP A 20 6.06 -23.94 -5.10
C ASP A 20 5.05 -22.79 -5.23
N PHE A 21 4.13 -22.73 -4.29
CA PHE A 21 3.14 -21.66 -4.18
C PHE A 21 3.60 -20.62 -3.17
N ARG A 22 3.58 -19.35 -3.59
CA ARG A 22 3.97 -18.20 -2.78
C ARG A 22 2.91 -17.12 -2.93
N GLY A 23 2.35 -16.64 -1.82
CA GLY A 23 1.33 -15.62 -1.78
C GLY A 23 1.82 -14.33 -1.13
N LEU A 24 1.32 -13.19 -1.61
CA LEU A 24 1.52 -11.87 -1.01
C LEU A 24 0.21 -11.27 -0.57
N ARG A 25 0.20 -10.64 0.60
CA ARG A 25 -0.86 -9.77 1.08
C ARG A 25 -0.31 -8.37 1.26
N TYR A 26 -0.88 -7.44 0.52
CA TYR A 26 -0.46 -6.05 0.48
C TYR A 26 -1.31 -5.16 1.41
N PRO A 27 -0.73 -4.07 1.94
CA PRO A 27 -1.49 -2.93 2.45
C PRO A 27 -2.23 -2.21 1.32
N SER A 28 -2.77 -1.03 1.58
CA SER A 28 -3.31 -0.19 0.52
C SER A 28 -2.19 0.22 -0.44
N ILE A 29 -2.36 -0.12 -1.72
CA ILE A 29 -1.37 0.23 -2.76
C ILE A 29 -1.68 1.63 -3.26
N VAL A 30 -0.67 2.51 -3.22
CA VAL A 30 -0.74 3.89 -3.68
C VAL A 30 -0.06 4.01 -5.04
N GLY A 31 -0.75 4.63 -6.00
CA GLY A 31 -0.24 4.90 -7.34
C GLY A 31 -1.28 5.64 -8.16
N PRO A 32 -0.91 6.20 -9.32
CA PRO A 32 -1.82 6.95 -10.19
C PRO A 32 -2.77 6.04 -10.97
N GLY A 33 -3.85 6.62 -11.48
CA GLY A 33 -4.77 5.99 -12.42
C GLY A 33 -5.72 4.95 -11.82
N VAL A 34 -5.85 4.87 -10.49
CA VAL A 34 -6.81 3.96 -9.86
C VAL A 34 -8.21 4.54 -9.91
N THR A 35 -9.13 3.84 -10.57
CA THR A 35 -10.51 4.28 -10.76
C THR A 35 -11.52 3.55 -9.87
N THR A 36 -11.12 2.43 -9.25
CA THR A 36 -12.01 1.64 -8.40
C THR A 36 -12.15 2.27 -7.03
N TRP A 37 -13.38 2.64 -6.66
CA TRP A 37 -13.65 3.19 -5.33
C TRP A 37 -13.42 2.15 -4.23
N SER A 38 -12.71 2.55 -3.18
CA SER A 38 -12.58 1.81 -1.93
C SER A 38 -12.38 2.79 -0.77
N VAL A 39 -12.59 2.34 0.46
CA VAL A 39 -12.41 3.19 1.66
C VAL A 39 -10.98 3.75 1.74
N ALA A 40 -9.98 2.96 1.36
CA ALA A 40 -8.57 3.36 1.39
C ALA A 40 -8.12 4.14 0.15
N GLN A 41 -8.97 4.33 -0.86
CA GLN A 41 -8.61 4.98 -2.12
C GLN A 41 -8.24 6.46 -1.95
N TYR A 42 -8.65 7.09 -0.85
CA TYR A 42 -8.21 8.45 -0.55
C TYR A 42 -6.69 8.59 -0.56
N THR A 43 -5.95 7.55 -0.21
CA THR A 43 -4.47 7.57 -0.13
C THR A 43 -3.78 7.81 -1.48
N SER A 44 -4.41 7.41 -2.60
CA SER A 44 -3.95 7.74 -3.95
C SER A 44 -4.52 9.07 -4.43
N TRP A 45 -5.82 9.27 -4.25
CA TRP A 45 -6.50 10.45 -4.80
C TRP A 45 -6.13 11.76 -4.12
N ILE A 46 -5.73 11.73 -2.84
CA ILE A 46 -5.22 12.90 -2.13
C ILE A 46 -3.94 13.47 -2.77
N ILE A 47 -3.20 12.65 -3.53
CA ILE A 47 -2.01 13.05 -4.28
C ILE A 47 -2.41 13.37 -5.73
N GLU A 48 -3.12 12.45 -6.37
CA GLU A 48 -3.43 12.50 -7.80
C GLU A 48 -4.32 13.71 -8.17
N LYS A 49 -5.39 13.96 -7.38
CA LYS A 49 -6.33 15.03 -7.68
C LYS A 49 -5.70 16.41 -7.65
N PRO A 50 -4.98 16.82 -6.58
CA PRO A 50 -4.27 18.09 -6.60
C PRO A 50 -3.18 18.16 -7.67
N ALA A 51 -2.54 17.03 -8.02
CA ALA A 51 -1.51 17.03 -9.05
C ALA A 51 -2.03 17.43 -10.44
N ILE A 52 -3.32 17.17 -10.72
CA ILE A 52 -4.00 17.61 -11.95
C ILE A 52 -4.83 18.89 -11.78
N GLY A 53 -4.66 19.60 -10.64
CA GLY A 53 -5.38 20.85 -10.36
C GLY A 53 -6.85 20.67 -9.94
N GLU A 54 -7.24 19.49 -9.49
CA GLU A 54 -8.60 19.23 -8.99
C GLU A 54 -8.63 19.30 -7.46
N PRO A 55 -9.65 19.94 -6.86
CA PRO A 55 -9.86 19.89 -5.43
C PRO A 55 -10.20 18.47 -4.98
N PHE A 56 -9.81 18.13 -3.76
CA PHE A 56 -10.12 16.82 -3.20
C PHE A 56 -10.66 16.89 -1.78
N GLU A 57 -11.82 16.28 -1.57
CA GLU A 57 -12.44 16.14 -0.26
C GLU A 57 -12.21 14.73 0.28
N VAL A 58 -11.41 14.63 1.34
CA VAL A 58 -11.05 13.36 1.99
C VAL A 58 -12.19 12.92 2.89
N TRP A 59 -12.69 11.69 2.70
CA TRP A 59 -13.83 11.13 3.46
C TRP A 59 -13.45 10.45 4.77
N VAL A 60 -12.19 10.57 5.20
CA VAL A 60 -11.72 10.10 6.49
C VAL A 60 -11.22 11.29 7.32
N PRO A 61 -11.21 11.23 8.66
CA PRO A 61 -10.67 12.30 9.48
C PRO A 61 -9.15 12.42 9.31
N PRO A 62 -8.55 13.60 9.59
CA PRO A 62 -7.12 13.83 9.42
C PRO A 62 -6.22 12.87 10.19
N GLU A 63 -6.68 12.38 11.34
CA GLU A 63 -5.97 11.41 12.20
C GLU A 63 -6.09 9.96 11.73
N ALA A 64 -6.85 9.69 10.67
CA ALA A 64 -7.00 8.35 10.14
C ALA A 64 -5.66 7.80 9.62
N VAL A 65 -5.36 6.55 9.97
CA VAL A 65 -4.15 5.84 9.55
C VAL A 65 -4.54 4.58 8.80
N VAL A 66 -3.94 4.39 7.64
CA VAL A 66 -4.04 3.17 6.83
C VAL A 66 -2.63 2.79 6.37
N ALA A 67 -2.23 1.54 6.55
CA ALA A 67 -0.96 1.07 6.02
C ALA A 67 -0.95 1.19 4.49
N ILE A 68 0.10 1.79 3.94
CA ILE A 68 0.25 2.10 2.53
C ILE A 68 1.57 1.59 1.97
N LEU A 69 1.57 1.26 0.68
CA LEU A 69 2.73 0.79 -0.06
C LEU A 69 2.72 1.41 -1.46
N HIS A 70 3.85 1.93 -1.92
CA HIS A 70 3.96 2.42 -3.29
C HIS A 70 3.81 1.26 -4.29
N TYR A 71 3.11 1.49 -5.42
CA TYR A 71 2.81 0.43 -6.38
C TYR A 71 4.07 -0.22 -7.00
N GLN A 72 5.16 0.53 -7.17
CA GLN A 72 6.43 -0.02 -7.65
C GLN A 72 7.05 -0.98 -6.63
N ASP A 73 6.95 -0.66 -5.34
CA ASP A 73 7.35 -1.58 -4.28
C ASP A 73 6.47 -2.84 -4.25
N ALA A 74 5.16 -2.70 -4.49
CA ALA A 74 4.26 -3.84 -4.60
C ALA A 74 4.65 -4.78 -5.78
N ALA A 75 4.98 -4.21 -6.93
CA ALA A 75 5.47 -4.96 -8.09
C ALA A 75 6.83 -5.63 -7.80
N ARG A 76 7.76 -4.88 -7.19
CA ARG A 76 9.08 -5.40 -6.80
C ARG A 76 8.95 -6.54 -5.79
N ALA A 77 8.07 -6.45 -4.80
CA ALA A 77 7.82 -7.52 -3.83
C ALA A 77 7.42 -8.83 -4.52
N ALA A 78 6.57 -8.77 -5.55
CA ALA A 78 6.18 -9.96 -6.31
C ALA A 78 7.36 -10.57 -7.07
N ILE A 79 8.19 -9.73 -7.70
CA ILE A 79 9.36 -10.15 -8.45
C ILE A 79 10.40 -10.79 -7.51
N GLU A 80 10.74 -10.10 -6.42
CA GLU A 80 11.73 -10.59 -5.44
C GLU A 80 11.28 -11.89 -4.77
N LEU A 81 10.01 -11.98 -4.35
CA LEU A 81 9.50 -13.22 -3.79
C LEU A 81 9.53 -14.37 -4.80
N SER A 82 9.21 -14.11 -6.08
CA SER A 82 9.24 -15.14 -7.13
C SER A 82 10.66 -15.64 -7.40
N ALA A 83 11.67 -14.76 -7.28
CA ALA A 83 13.07 -15.06 -7.52
C ALA A 83 13.80 -15.63 -6.28
N ALA A 84 13.18 -15.55 -5.10
CA ALA A 84 13.83 -16.03 -3.87
C ALA A 84 14.09 -17.54 -3.92
N PRO A 85 15.24 -18.02 -3.38
CA PRO A 85 15.55 -19.45 -3.36
C PRO A 85 14.49 -20.25 -2.61
N SER A 86 14.04 -21.39 -3.17
CA SER A 86 12.95 -22.20 -2.59
C SER A 86 13.26 -22.68 -1.17
N GLU A 87 14.53 -22.90 -0.86
CA GLU A 87 15.02 -23.32 0.46
C GLU A 87 14.87 -22.23 1.54
N SER A 88 14.84 -20.96 1.15
CA SER A 88 14.61 -19.86 2.08
C SER A 88 13.12 -19.65 2.41
N ILE A 89 12.22 -20.15 1.55
CA ILE A 89 10.77 -19.91 1.61
C ILE A 89 10.09 -20.92 2.54
N LYS A 90 9.82 -20.53 3.76
CA LYS A 90 9.13 -21.36 4.78
C LYS A 90 7.63 -21.07 4.82
N SER A 91 7.27 -19.79 4.70
CA SER A 91 5.87 -19.35 4.71
C SER A 91 5.22 -19.55 3.34
N ILE A 92 3.89 -19.60 3.33
CA ILE A 92 3.10 -19.72 2.10
C ILE A 92 2.57 -18.36 1.69
N ASN A 93 2.08 -17.59 2.66
CA ASN A 93 1.53 -16.25 2.46
C ASN A 93 2.34 -15.25 3.29
N TYR A 94 2.88 -14.26 2.64
CA TYR A 94 3.66 -13.20 3.25
C TYR A 94 2.83 -11.93 3.36
N LEU A 95 2.79 -11.36 4.55
CA LEU A 95 2.41 -9.97 4.73
C LEU A 95 3.62 -9.10 4.36
N VAL A 96 3.41 -8.06 3.61
CA VAL A 96 4.44 -7.04 3.33
C VAL A 96 3.97 -5.72 3.91
N ASP A 97 4.78 -5.12 4.78
CA ASP A 97 4.55 -3.76 5.26
C ASP A 97 5.09 -2.76 4.24
N GLY A 98 4.58 -1.55 4.30
CA GLY A 98 4.98 -0.49 3.40
C GLY A 98 5.72 0.63 4.11
N ILE A 99 5.24 1.85 3.90
CA ILE A 99 5.86 3.08 4.41
C ILE A 99 5.79 3.13 5.93
N GLN A 100 6.96 3.37 6.53
CA GLN A 100 7.09 3.54 7.97
C GLN A 100 7.97 4.76 8.32
N PRO A 101 7.55 5.61 9.27
CA PRO A 101 6.25 5.54 9.95
C PRO A 101 5.08 5.75 8.99
N THR A 102 3.97 5.04 9.24
CA THR A 102 2.76 5.19 8.41
C THR A 102 2.15 6.57 8.64
N PRO A 103 1.99 7.41 7.62
CA PRO A 103 1.42 8.74 7.78
C PRO A 103 -0.08 8.68 8.10
N THR A 104 -0.56 9.66 8.85
CA THR A 104 -1.98 9.98 8.94
C THR A 104 -2.46 10.59 7.62
N ALA A 105 -3.78 10.63 7.42
CA ALA A 105 -4.36 11.32 6.26
C ALA A 105 -4.00 12.83 6.24
N GLY A 106 -3.92 13.46 7.42
CA GLY A 106 -3.50 14.86 7.58
C GLY A 106 -2.03 15.06 7.20
N GLU A 107 -1.12 14.23 7.73
CA GLU A 107 0.30 14.29 7.38
C GLU A 107 0.53 14.06 5.88
N LEU A 108 -0.21 13.13 5.27
CA LEU A 108 -0.14 12.91 3.83
C LEU A 108 -0.61 14.15 3.05
N ALA A 109 -1.72 14.78 3.47
CA ALA A 109 -2.19 16.04 2.89
C ALA A 109 -1.16 17.16 3.01
N ASP A 110 -0.46 17.26 4.14
CA ASP A 110 0.54 18.30 4.38
C ASP A 110 1.78 18.11 3.50
N VAL A 111 2.21 16.87 3.27
CA VAL A 111 3.27 16.56 2.30
C VAL A 111 2.83 16.98 0.89
N VAL A 112 1.60 16.68 0.47
CA VAL A 112 1.09 17.10 -0.86
C VAL A 112 1.04 18.63 -0.98
N ARG A 113 0.52 19.34 0.03
CA ARG A 113 0.48 20.82 0.06
C ARG A 113 1.88 21.44 -0.01
N SER A 114 2.88 20.78 0.58
CA SER A 114 4.27 21.28 0.49
C SER A 114 4.87 21.18 -0.92
N ARG A 115 4.32 20.35 -1.81
CA ARG A 115 4.73 20.16 -3.21
C ARG A 115 3.84 20.91 -4.19
N ILE A 116 2.58 21.12 -3.83
CA ILE A 116 1.57 21.77 -4.66
C ILE A 116 0.94 22.89 -3.82
N SER A 117 1.43 24.11 -4.00
CA SER A 117 1.09 25.27 -3.15
C SER A 117 -0.38 25.69 -3.20
N ASP A 118 -1.07 25.36 -4.29
CA ASP A 118 -2.49 25.61 -4.55
C ASP A 118 -3.37 24.37 -4.39
N ALA A 119 -2.86 23.32 -3.72
CA ALA A 119 -3.61 22.10 -3.46
C ALA A 119 -4.82 22.35 -2.54
N GLU A 120 -6.01 22.24 -3.09
CA GLU A 120 -7.28 22.32 -2.35
C GLU A 120 -7.67 20.95 -1.79
N ILE A 121 -7.20 20.64 -0.57
CA ILE A 121 -7.54 19.41 0.14
C ILE A 121 -8.36 19.75 1.38
N THR A 122 -9.55 19.19 1.48
CA THR A 122 -10.45 19.33 2.62
C THR A 122 -10.78 17.98 3.22
N PHE A 123 -11.28 17.97 4.47
CA PHE A 123 -11.67 16.74 5.15
C PHE A 123 -13.14 16.81 5.51
N LEU A 124 -13.88 15.74 5.26
CA LEU A 124 -15.24 15.60 5.73
C LEU A 124 -15.26 15.48 7.27
N PRO A 125 -16.31 16.03 7.94
CA PRO A 125 -16.53 15.76 9.34
C PRO A 125 -16.56 14.25 9.61
N PRO A 126 -15.94 13.75 10.69
CA PRO A 126 -15.90 12.35 11.00
C PRO A 126 -17.31 11.78 11.19
N THR A 127 -17.73 10.86 10.32
CA THR A 127 -19.04 10.20 10.38
C THR A 127 -19.00 8.82 11.04
N GLY A 128 -17.90 8.47 11.70
CA GLY A 128 -17.75 7.18 12.37
C GLY A 128 -16.33 6.94 12.87
N SER A 129 -16.15 5.85 13.63
CA SER A 129 -14.81 5.40 14.02
C SER A 129 -14.15 4.70 12.85
N ILE A 130 -13.07 5.25 12.34
CA ILE A 130 -12.18 4.52 11.46
C ILE A 130 -11.20 3.75 12.34
N ALA A 131 -11.08 2.45 12.09
CA ALA A 131 -10.16 1.59 12.82
C ALA A 131 -8.77 2.22 12.86
N GLY A 132 -8.21 2.31 14.04
CA GLY A 132 -6.88 2.90 14.25
C GLY A 132 -5.78 2.21 13.47
N SER A 133 -4.55 2.68 13.65
CA SER A 133 -3.37 2.25 12.91
C SER A 133 -3.26 0.73 12.81
N VAL A 134 -3.19 0.23 11.59
CA VAL A 134 -2.92 -1.18 11.35
C VAL A 134 -1.42 -1.31 11.06
N ARG A 135 -0.69 -1.88 12.02
CA ARG A 135 0.68 -2.29 11.79
C ARG A 135 0.68 -3.69 11.19
N ILE A 136 1.36 -3.85 10.09
CA ILE A 136 1.50 -5.13 9.40
C ILE A 136 2.79 -5.81 9.88
N ASP A 137 2.67 -7.07 10.32
CA ASP A 137 3.83 -7.86 10.72
C ASP A 137 4.43 -8.55 9.49
N ASP A 138 5.48 -7.95 8.94
CA ASP A 138 6.20 -8.42 7.76
C ASP A 138 7.50 -9.18 8.09
N ARG A 139 7.69 -9.63 9.35
CA ARG A 139 8.92 -10.30 9.79
C ARG A 139 9.28 -11.50 8.91
N ALA A 140 8.31 -12.34 8.56
CA ALA A 140 8.56 -13.48 7.68
C ALA A 140 9.11 -13.04 6.32
N ALA A 141 8.55 -11.99 5.73
CA ALA A 141 9.05 -11.45 4.47
C ALA A 141 10.48 -10.92 4.59
N ARG A 142 10.78 -10.21 5.67
CA ARG A 142 12.12 -9.67 5.94
C ARG A 142 13.18 -10.75 6.16
N GLU A 143 12.81 -11.79 6.90
CA GLU A 143 13.74 -12.86 7.29
C GLU A 143 13.96 -13.89 6.18
N GLU A 144 12.91 -14.25 5.42
CA GLU A 144 12.96 -15.34 4.48
C GLU A 144 13.41 -14.93 3.07
N TRP A 145 13.12 -13.70 2.63
CA TRP A 145 13.53 -13.21 1.31
C TRP A 145 13.98 -11.75 1.26
N GLY A 146 14.21 -11.13 2.43
CA GLY A 146 14.92 -9.85 2.52
C GLY A 146 14.07 -8.62 2.22
N TRP A 147 12.73 -8.72 2.28
CA TRP A 147 11.83 -7.61 1.98
C TRP A 147 12.19 -6.33 2.72
N ARG A 148 12.19 -5.22 1.99
CA ARG A 148 12.28 -3.85 2.53
C ARG A 148 11.57 -2.90 1.55
N PRO A 149 10.69 -2.00 2.01
CA PRO A 149 10.18 -0.95 1.15
C PRO A 149 11.28 0.05 0.78
N ASN A 150 11.22 0.61 -0.42
CA ASN A 150 12.17 1.60 -0.91
C ASN A 150 11.65 3.04 -0.76
N PHE A 151 10.34 3.20 -0.67
CA PHE A 151 9.71 4.50 -0.58
C PHE A 151 9.38 4.86 0.87
N ASP A 152 9.68 6.10 1.25
CA ASP A 152 9.05 6.81 2.36
C ASP A 152 7.87 7.65 1.85
N THR A 153 7.22 8.39 2.75
CA THR A 153 6.04 9.20 2.40
C THR A 153 6.37 10.27 1.37
N GLU A 154 7.49 10.97 1.54
CA GLU A 154 7.87 12.07 0.65
C GLU A 154 8.23 11.56 -0.74
N ALA A 155 9.08 10.55 -0.83
CA ALA A 155 9.47 9.94 -2.08
C ALA A 155 8.28 9.35 -2.85
N MET A 156 7.32 8.76 -2.14
CA MET A 156 6.08 8.26 -2.74
C MET A 156 5.24 9.40 -3.34
N VAL A 157 5.03 10.48 -2.59
CA VAL A 157 4.26 11.65 -3.07
C VAL A 157 4.94 12.26 -4.29
N ASP A 158 6.27 12.46 -4.22
CA ASP A 158 7.04 13.03 -5.33
C ASP A 158 6.95 12.15 -6.59
N ALA A 159 7.06 10.83 -6.44
CA ALA A 159 6.96 9.88 -7.56
C ALA A 159 5.57 9.92 -8.22
N VAL A 160 4.50 9.89 -7.41
CA VAL A 160 3.12 9.92 -7.95
C VAL A 160 2.84 11.25 -8.65
N ILE A 161 3.26 12.39 -8.06
CA ILE A 161 3.10 13.71 -8.69
C ILE A 161 3.85 13.77 -10.04
N ALA A 162 5.09 13.28 -10.08
CA ALA A 162 5.89 13.29 -11.30
C ALA A 162 5.23 12.46 -12.41
N GLU A 163 4.68 11.30 -12.08
CA GLU A 163 4.05 10.40 -13.04
C GLU A 163 2.69 10.94 -13.55
N VAL A 164 1.93 11.62 -12.69
CA VAL A 164 0.65 12.24 -13.08
C VAL A 164 0.85 13.45 -14.00
N LYS A 165 1.97 14.18 -13.85
CA LYS A 165 2.27 15.39 -14.63
C LYS A 165 3.07 15.14 -15.91
N GLY A 166 3.72 13.98 -16.02
CA GLY A 166 4.58 13.60 -17.17
C GLY A 166 3.85 12.98 -18.28
#